data_cb3a35f626b17b066d7b17ad2b6c3381
#
_entry.id   cb3a35f626b17b066d7b17ad2b6c3381
#
_cell.length_a   1.000
_cell.length_b   1.000
_cell.length_c   1.000
_cell.angle_alpha   90.00
_cell.angle_beta   90.00
_cell.angle_gamma   90.00
#
_symmetry.space_group_name_H-M   'P 1'
#
loop_
_entity.id
_entity.type
_entity.pdbx_description
1 polymer ?
#
loop_
_entity_poly.entity_id
_entity_poly.type
_entity_poly.pdbx_seq_one_letter_code
_entity_poly.pdbx_strand_id
1 'polypeptide(L)'
;GLGYILLCGMVAICAMILPGISGSFILLLMGAYELIIGTVKDLVGATLQFEFGEIGTHLKIASTFATGAVIGLISFSHVLSWLFKRFHDVTIALLLGFLAGSLNKIWPWKETLTTRIKHAGQADEQVLPFIQGNVLPWNYSSINAVESSQLELTVKDPHLLLASGLVILGFGLIWTLEKCGPEQEASA
;
A
#
# COMPACT_ATOMS: atom_id res chain seq x y z
N GLY A 1 13.95 -13.00 15.93
CA GLY A 1 13.59 -12.83 17.33
C GLY A 1 12.50 -11.77 17.52
N LEU A 2 11.83 -11.77 18.67
CA LEU A 2 10.71 -10.87 18.97
C LEU A 2 11.07 -9.38 18.84
N GLY A 3 12.30 -9.00 19.21
CA GLY A 3 12.78 -7.62 19.03
C GLY A 3 12.77 -7.16 17.56
N TYR A 4 13.08 -8.04 16.63
CA TYR A 4 13.00 -7.74 15.20
C TYR A 4 11.56 -7.54 14.76
N ILE A 5 10.62 -8.36 15.23
CA ILE A 5 9.19 -8.23 14.92
C ILE A 5 8.63 -6.91 15.43
N LEU A 6 9.02 -6.50 16.65
CA LEU A 6 8.67 -5.21 17.22
C LEU A 6 9.19 -4.06 16.35
N LEU A 7 10.45 -4.12 15.92
CA LEU A 7 11.06 -3.12 15.03
C LEU A 7 10.35 -3.09 13.67
N CYS A 8 9.97 -4.25 13.11
CA CYS A 8 9.18 -4.32 11.88
C CYS A 8 7.83 -3.60 12.03
N GLY A 9 7.15 -3.77 13.17
CA GLY A 9 5.90 -3.06 13.46
C GLY A 9 6.10 -1.54 13.52
N MET A 10 7.15 -1.09 14.22
CA MET A 10 7.47 0.33 14.30
C MET A 10 7.72 0.95 12.93
N VAL A 11 8.58 0.34 12.13
CA VAL A 11 8.98 0.89 10.82
C VAL A 11 7.82 0.82 9.82
N ALA A 12 7.04 -0.27 9.82
CA ALA A 12 5.90 -0.43 8.93
C ALA A 12 4.84 0.65 9.15
N ILE A 13 4.50 0.95 10.40
CA ILE A 13 3.50 1.99 10.70
C ILE A 13 4.01 3.39 10.34
N CYS A 14 5.29 3.69 10.59
CA CYS A 14 5.89 4.96 10.17
C CYS A 14 5.79 5.15 8.65
N ALA A 15 6.04 4.08 7.89
CA ALA A 15 5.90 4.11 6.43
C ALA A 15 4.45 4.31 5.98
N MET A 16 3.47 3.75 6.69
CA MET A 16 2.04 3.91 6.36
C MET A 16 1.52 5.33 6.61
N ILE A 17 2.11 6.08 7.53
CA ILE A 17 1.74 7.47 7.80
C ILE A 17 2.24 8.39 6.67
N LEU A 18 3.35 8.05 6.05
CA LEU A 18 3.92 8.83 4.95
C LEU A 18 3.12 8.62 3.66
N PRO A 19 2.63 9.68 3.01
CA PRO A 19 1.88 9.54 1.77
C PRO A 19 2.76 8.93 0.67
N GLY A 20 2.22 7.96 -0.06
CA GLY A 20 2.92 7.33 -1.17
C GLY A 20 3.86 6.19 -0.80
N ILE A 21 4.00 5.84 0.48
CA ILE A 21 4.81 4.69 0.93
C ILE A 21 3.88 3.60 1.47
N SER A 22 4.13 2.35 1.06
CA SER A 22 3.35 1.20 1.51
C SER A 22 4.07 0.48 2.65
N GLY A 23 3.43 0.37 3.82
CA GLY A 23 3.96 -0.39 4.96
C GLY A 23 4.15 -1.88 4.66
N SER A 24 3.28 -2.48 3.85
CA SER A 24 3.44 -3.86 3.40
C SER A 24 4.66 -4.05 2.50
N PHE A 25 4.98 -3.06 1.66
CA PHE A 25 6.20 -3.07 0.86
C PHE A 25 7.46 -2.99 1.74
N ILE A 26 7.43 -2.15 2.77
CA ILE A 26 8.54 -2.09 3.75
C ILE A 26 8.69 -3.42 4.49
N LEU A 27 7.60 -4.07 4.91
CA LEU A 27 7.65 -5.40 5.50
C LEU A 27 8.24 -6.45 4.55
N LEU A 28 7.95 -6.34 3.25
CA LEU A 28 8.52 -7.21 2.22
C LEU A 28 10.04 -7.01 2.10
N LEU A 29 10.50 -5.76 2.07
CA LEU A 29 11.93 -5.42 2.05
C LEU A 29 12.67 -5.92 3.30
N MET A 30 12.01 -5.87 4.45
CA MET A 30 12.53 -6.41 5.70
C MET A 30 12.43 -7.95 5.78
N GLY A 31 11.81 -8.63 4.81
CA GLY A 31 11.63 -10.10 4.84
C GLY A 31 10.65 -10.59 5.92
N ALA A 32 9.86 -9.69 6.51
CA ALA A 32 8.90 -10.00 7.58
C ALA A 32 7.46 -10.18 7.08
N TYR A 33 7.19 -9.84 5.82
CA TYR A 33 5.84 -9.83 5.26
C TYR A 33 5.14 -11.19 5.36
N GLU A 34 5.80 -12.27 4.91
CA GLU A 34 5.22 -13.60 4.91
C GLU A 34 4.95 -14.10 6.34
N LEU A 35 5.88 -13.81 7.28
CA LEU A 35 5.70 -14.15 8.68
C LEU A 35 4.47 -13.48 9.28
N ILE A 36 4.30 -12.18 9.06
CA ILE A 36 3.18 -11.41 9.64
C ILE A 36 1.86 -11.82 9.00
N ILE A 37 1.80 -11.94 7.67
CA ILE A 37 0.56 -12.35 6.97
C ILE A 37 0.21 -13.81 7.29
N GLY A 38 1.21 -14.71 7.38
CA GLY A 38 1.02 -16.08 7.84
C GLY A 38 0.43 -16.13 9.25
N THR A 39 1.03 -15.39 10.19
CA THR A 39 0.53 -15.29 11.58
C THR A 39 -0.92 -14.83 11.64
N VAL A 40 -1.30 -13.82 10.83
CA VAL A 40 -2.69 -13.33 10.80
C VAL A 40 -3.64 -14.39 10.23
N LYS A 41 -3.25 -15.08 9.14
CA LYS A 41 -4.05 -16.17 8.55
C LYS A 41 -4.26 -17.31 9.54
N ASP A 42 -3.21 -17.72 10.24
CA ASP A 42 -3.27 -18.80 11.20
C ASP A 42 -4.12 -18.45 12.42
N LEU A 43 -4.05 -17.20 12.90
CA LEU A 43 -4.92 -16.70 13.96
C LEU A 43 -6.39 -16.70 13.53
N VAL A 44 -6.70 -16.23 12.33
CA VAL A 44 -8.06 -16.24 11.79
C VAL A 44 -8.53 -17.68 11.57
N GLY A 45 -7.71 -18.54 11.00
CA GLY A 45 -8.01 -19.96 10.78
C GLY A 45 -8.29 -20.70 12.10
N ALA A 46 -7.44 -20.53 13.09
CA ALA A 46 -7.58 -21.17 14.41
C ALA A 46 -8.83 -20.69 15.16
N THR A 47 -9.22 -19.40 15.03
CA THR A 47 -10.47 -18.90 15.62
C THR A 47 -11.71 -19.46 14.94
N LEU A 48 -11.68 -19.69 13.64
CA LEU A 48 -12.80 -20.26 12.88
C LEU A 48 -12.95 -21.78 13.09
N GLN A 49 -11.84 -22.50 13.33
CA GLN A 49 -11.83 -23.96 13.48
C GLN A 49 -11.83 -24.42 14.94
N PHE A 50 -11.83 -23.49 15.91
CA PHE A 50 -11.74 -23.77 17.36
C PHE A 50 -10.50 -24.62 17.76
N GLU A 51 -9.44 -24.57 16.97
CA GLU A 51 -8.18 -25.25 17.26
C GLU A 51 -7.21 -24.31 17.99
N PHE A 52 -7.18 -24.44 19.34
CA PHE A 52 -6.41 -23.53 20.20
C PHE A 52 -4.97 -23.98 20.48
N GLY A 53 -4.49 -25.07 19.87
CA GLY A 53 -3.20 -25.70 20.22
C GLY A 53 -1.97 -24.81 19.99
N GLU A 54 -1.89 -24.06 18.90
CA GLU A 54 -0.73 -23.23 18.54
C GLU A 54 -0.99 -21.70 18.61
N ILE A 55 -2.19 -21.29 18.99
CA ILE A 55 -2.60 -19.88 19.08
C ILE A 55 -1.62 -19.05 19.92
N GLY A 56 -1.05 -19.61 20.98
CA GLY A 56 -0.15 -18.89 21.88
C GLY A 56 1.09 -18.32 21.18
N THR A 57 1.66 -19.03 20.21
CA THR A 57 2.84 -18.56 19.46
C THR A 57 2.47 -17.46 18.47
N HIS A 58 1.40 -17.67 17.70
CA HIS A 58 0.91 -16.68 16.75
C HIS A 58 0.43 -15.40 17.45
N LEU A 59 -0.21 -15.53 18.61
CA LEU A 59 -0.65 -14.40 19.43
C LEU A 59 0.54 -13.59 19.98
N LYS A 60 1.63 -14.25 20.39
CA LYS A 60 2.87 -13.57 20.81
C LYS A 60 3.49 -12.75 19.66
N ILE A 61 3.55 -13.32 18.47
CA ILE A 61 4.08 -12.60 17.29
C ILE A 61 3.21 -11.41 16.94
N ALA A 62 1.89 -11.63 16.85
CA ALA A 62 0.93 -10.57 16.49
C ALA A 62 0.92 -9.44 17.54
N SER A 63 0.92 -9.79 18.84
CA SER A 63 0.93 -8.79 19.92
C SER A 63 2.24 -8.01 19.95
N THR A 64 3.38 -8.66 19.72
CA THR A 64 4.68 -7.98 19.63
C THR A 64 4.72 -7.02 18.45
N PHE A 65 4.22 -7.44 17.29
CA PHE A 65 4.13 -6.58 16.11
C PHE A 65 3.19 -5.39 16.36
N ALA A 66 2.00 -5.63 16.92
CA ALA A 66 1.03 -4.59 17.27
C ALA A 66 1.60 -3.58 18.27
N THR A 67 2.31 -4.07 19.30
CA THR A 67 3.00 -3.21 20.28
C THR A 67 4.04 -2.34 19.59
N GLY A 68 4.84 -2.92 18.70
CA GLY A 68 5.80 -2.17 17.87
C GLY A 68 5.10 -1.10 17.04
N ALA A 69 3.98 -1.44 16.39
CA ALA A 69 3.20 -0.48 15.60
C ALA A 69 2.67 0.68 16.46
N VAL A 70 2.14 0.40 17.66
CA VAL A 70 1.66 1.46 18.58
C VAL A 70 2.81 2.38 19.01
N ILE A 71 3.95 1.82 19.40
CA ILE A 71 5.13 2.61 19.77
C ILE A 71 5.61 3.46 18.60
N GLY A 72 5.68 2.87 17.41
CA GLY A 72 6.06 3.57 16.19
C GLY A 72 5.10 4.71 15.84
N LEU A 73 3.79 4.46 15.95
CA LEU A 73 2.75 5.46 15.71
C LEU A 73 2.90 6.67 16.63
N ILE A 74 3.03 6.43 17.94
CA ILE A 74 3.17 7.49 18.94
C ILE A 74 4.47 8.26 18.70
N SER A 75 5.60 7.56 18.56
CA SER A 75 6.90 8.19 18.38
C SER A 75 6.96 9.01 17.09
N PHE A 76 6.49 8.43 15.98
CA PHE A 76 6.53 9.09 14.68
C PHE A 76 5.57 10.28 14.61
N SER A 77 4.39 10.18 15.23
CA SER A 77 3.43 11.28 15.30
C SER A 77 4.01 12.49 16.02
N HIS A 78 4.80 12.28 17.11
CA HIS A 78 5.52 13.35 17.79
C HIS A 78 6.60 13.99 16.89
N VAL A 79 7.37 13.15 16.18
CA VAL A 79 8.37 13.63 15.22
C VAL A 79 7.72 14.47 14.13
N LEU A 80 6.63 13.95 13.54
CA LEU A 80 5.91 14.65 12.46
C LEU A 80 5.31 15.97 12.96
N SER A 81 4.71 15.98 14.16
CA SER A 81 4.18 17.20 14.79
C SER A 81 5.27 18.23 15.04
N TRP A 82 6.46 17.79 15.48
CA TRP A 82 7.62 18.68 15.66
C TRP A 82 8.10 19.25 14.32
N LEU A 83 8.18 18.41 13.26
CA LEU A 83 8.55 18.86 11.91
C LEU A 83 7.56 19.92 11.38
N PHE A 84 6.27 19.70 11.53
CA PHE A 84 5.26 20.68 11.11
C PHE A 84 5.37 22.00 11.87
N LYS A 85 5.65 21.95 13.17
CA LYS A 85 5.80 23.17 13.97
C LYS A 85 7.09 23.95 13.64
N ARG A 86 8.18 23.26 13.32
CA ARG A 86 9.50 23.86 13.12
C ARG A 86 9.83 24.16 11.67
N PHE A 87 9.41 23.30 10.76
CA PHE A 87 9.75 23.31 9.33
C PHE A 87 8.52 23.06 8.46
N HIS A 88 7.48 23.81 8.68
CA HIS A 88 6.16 23.60 8.04
C HIS A 88 6.26 23.43 6.53
N ASP A 89 6.80 24.41 5.80
CA ASP A 89 6.82 24.41 4.33
C ASP A 89 7.71 23.31 3.76
N VAL A 90 8.85 23.04 4.43
CA VAL A 90 9.76 21.96 4.03
C VAL A 90 9.10 20.61 4.23
N THR A 91 8.35 20.43 5.32
CA THR A 91 7.65 19.19 5.62
C THR A 91 6.54 18.94 4.58
N ILE A 92 5.76 19.96 4.25
CA ILE A 92 4.74 19.86 3.20
C ILE A 92 5.38 19.54 1.86
N ALA A 93 6.44 20.23 1.48
CA ALA A 93 7.14 19.97 0.22
C ALA A 93 7.69 18.55 0.14
N LEU A 94 8.24 18.02 1.26
CA LEU A 94 8.72 16.65 1.35
C LEU A 94 7.58 15.63 1.17
N LEU A 95 6.47 15.80 1.88
CA LEU A 95 5.32 14.92 1.78
C LEU A 95 4.67 14.96 0.39
N LEU A 96 4.59 16.15 -0.21
CA LEU A 96 4.11 16.32 -1.58
C LEU A 96 5.04 15.64 -2.59
N GLY A 97 6.35 15.71 -2.36
CA GLY A 97 7.35 15.00 -3.15
C GLY A 97 7.17 13.47 -3.09
N PHE A 98 6.92 12.91 -1.91
CA PHE A 98 6.61 11.48 -1.77
C PHE A 98 5.31 11.11 -2.50
N LEU A 99 4.26 11.94 -2.37
CA LEU A 99 3.01 11.73 -3.06
C LEU A 99 3.21 11.76 -4.58
N ALA A 100 3.89 12.79 -5.11
CA ALA A 100 4.17 12.92 -6.53
C ALA A 100 5.03 11.74 -7.06
N GLY A 101 6.05 11.33 -6.30
CA GLY A 101 6.89 10.18 -6.64
C GLY A 101 6.12 8.87 -6.69
N SER A 102 5.12 8.70 -5.81
CA SER A 102 4.30 7.49 -5.76
C SER A 102 3.34 7.36 -6.95
N LEU A 103 2.96 8.47 -7.60
CA LEU A 103 2.07 8.45 -8.77
C LEU A 103 2.59 7.54 -9.87
N ASN A 104 3.90 7.49 -10.08
CA ASN A 104 4.51 6.59 -11.04
C ASN A 104 4.21 5.11 -10.73
N LYS A 105 4.20 4.73 -9.45
CA LYS A 105 3.92 3.35 -9.02
C LYS A 105 2.42 3.02 -9.01
N ILE A 106 1.59 4.03 -8.73
CA ILE A 106 0.12 3.87 -8.65
C ILE A 106 -0.54 3.96 -10.02
N TRP A 107 0.22 4.40 -11.06
CA TRP A 107 -0.32 4.60 -12.40
C TRP A 107 -1.12 3.38 -12.87
N PRO A 108 -2.40 3.54 -13.25
CA PRO A 108 -3.29 2.40 -13.48
C PRO A 108 -3.05 1.71 -14.83
N TRP A 109 -2.52 2.43 -15.82
CA TRP A 109 -2.28 1.88 -17.16
C TRP A 109 -0.85 1.41 -17.27
N LYS A 110 -0.66 0.09 -17.22
CA LYS A 110 0.66 -0.57 -17.25
C LYS A 110 0.71 -1.64 -18.34
N GLU A 111 1.83 -1.69 -19.01
CA GLU A 111 2.23 -2.76 -19.90
C GLU A 111 3.08 -3.77 -19.13
N THR A 112 2.85 -5.07 -19.33
CA THR A 112 3.66 -6.12 -18.74
C THR A 112 4.85 -6.42 -19.65
N LEU A 113 6.03 -6.00 -19.24
CA LEU A 113 7.27 -6.23 -20.02
C LEU A 113 7.81 -7.65 -19.82
N THR A 114 7.68 -8.20 -18.63
CA THR A 114 8.07 -9.59 -18.31
C THR A 114 7.09 -10.21 -17.33
N THR A 115 6.92 -11.52 -17.47
CA THR A 115 6.08 -12.32 -16.59
C THR A 115 6.94 -13.27 -15.75
N ARG A 116 6.43 -13.66 -14.58
CA ARG A 116 7.03 -14.68 -13.70
C ARG A 116 5.99 -15.76 -13.46
N ILE A 117 6.40 -17.01 -13.63
CA ILE A 117 5.55 -18.17 -13.31
C ILE A 117 5.72 -18.46 -11.81
N LYS A 118 4.60 -18.45 -11.10
CA LYS A 118 4.52 -18.87 -9.71
C LYS A 118 3.98 -20.30 -9.69
N HIS A 119 4.58 -21.17 -8.85
CA HIS A 119 4.22 -22.59 -8.72
C HIS A 119 4.38 -23.37 -10.05
N ALA A 120 5.45 -23.12 -10.79
CA ALA A 120 5.73 -23.79 -12.06
C ALA A 120 5.60 -25.32 -11.94
N GLY A 121 4.79 -25.92 -12.80
CA GLY A 121 4.55 -27.38 -12.82
C GLY A 121 3.56 -27.90 -11.77
N GLN A 122 2.86 -27.02 -11.05
CA GLN A 122 1.80 -27.39 -10.11
C GLN A 122 0.40 -27.10 -10.68
N ALA A 123 -0.62 -27.72 -10.10
CA ALA A 123 -2.01 -27.55 -10.58
C ALA A 123 -2.55 -26.12 -10.43
N ASP A 124 -1.90 -25.28 -9.64
CA ASP A 124 -2.21 -23.88 -9.38
C ASP A 124 -1.16 -22.92 -9.99
N GLU A 125 -0.54 -23.32 -11.10
CA GLU A 125 0.41 -22.48 -11.84
C GLU A 125 -0.24 -21.14 -12.23
N GLN A 126 0.41 -20.03 -11.87
CA GLN A 126 -0.05 -18.68 -12.17
C GLN A 126 1.03 -17.87 -12.86
N VAL A 127 0.68 -17.26 -13.98
CA VAL A 127 1.53 -16.27 -14.66
C VAL A 127 1.26 -14.90 -14.05
N LEU A 128 2.26 -14.34 -13.38
CA LEU A 128 2.16 -13.03 -12.73
C LEU A 128 3.04 -12.02 -13.46
N PRO A 129 2.58 -10.76 -13.61
CA PRO A 129 3.41 -9.69 -14.14
C PRO A 129 4.59 -9.44 -13.20
N PHE A 130 5.81 -9.41 -13.75
CA PHE A 130 7.03 -9.18 -12.97
C PHE A 130 7.59 -7.78 -13.17
N ILE A 131 7.81 -7.37 -14.42
CA ILE A 131 8.22 -6.01 -14.74
C ILE A 131 7.09 -5.35 -15.53
N GLN A 132 6.67 -4.18 -15.09
CA GLN A 132 5.62 -3.39 -15.73
C GLN A 132 6.14 -1.99 -16.05
N GLY A 133 5.87 -1.53 -17.27
CA GLY A 133 6.09 -0.16 -17.73
C GLY A 133 4.80 0.66 -17.64
N ASN A 134 4.89 1.95 -17.35
CA ASN A 134 3.73 2.84 -17.40
C ASN A 134 3.48 3.26 -18.84
N VAL A 135 2.23 3.19 -19.29
CA VAL A 135 1.79 3.61 -20.61
C VAL A 135 0.73 4.69 -20.54
N LEU A 136 0.56 5.44 -21.62
CA LEU A 136 -0.48 6.45 -21.69
C LEU A 136 -1.84 5.77 -21.91
N PRO A 137 -2.93 6.32 -21.35
CA PRO A 137 -4.24 5.70 -21.40
C PRO A 137 -4.74 5.36 -22.81
N TRP A 138 -4.41 6.20 -23.79
CA TRP A 138 -4.81 6.00 -25.19
C TRP A 138 -3.99 4.93 -25.93
N ASN A 139 -2.82 4.56 -25.42
CA ASN A 139 -2.02 3.47 -25.97
C ASN A 139 -2.29 2.13 -25.28
N TYR A 140 -2.97 2.15 -24.13
CA TYR A 140 -3.19 0.99 -23.27
C TYR A 140 -3.98 -0.13 -23.95
N SER A 141 -5.03 0.21 -24.71
CA SER A 141 -5.87 -0.79 -25.39
C SER A 141 -5.13 -1.52 -26.50
N SER A 142 -4.25 -0.84 -27.26
CA SER A 142 -3.47 -1.45 -28.33
C SER A 142 -2.39 -2.39 -27.80
N ILE A 143 -1.73 -2.01 -26.72
CA ILE A 143 -0.68 -2.81 -26.07
C ILE A 143 -1.30 -4.04 -25.41
N ASN A 144 -2.40 -3.88 -24.68
CA ASN A 144 -3.11 -5.01 -24.06
C ASN A 144 -3.67 -6.00 -25.08
N ALA A 145 -4.07 -5.55 -26.27
CA ALA A 145 -4.54 -6.46 -27.32
C ALA A 145 -3.42 -7.41 -27.77
N VAL A 146 -2.18 -6.91 -27.88
CA VAL A 146 -1.01 -7.73 -28.23
C VAL A 146 -0.65 -8.68 -27.09
N GLU A 147 -0.59 -8.20 -25.87
CA GLU A 147 -0.30 -8.98 -24.66
C GLU A 147 -1.35 -10.07 -24.42
N SER A 148 -2.63 -9.72 -24.55
CA SER A 148 -3.74 -10.66 -24.39
C SER A 148 -3.75 -11.78 -25.41
N SER A 149 -3.34 -11.49 -26.67
CA SER A 149 -3.24 -12.52 -27.73
C SER A 149 -2.11 -13.52 -27.46
N GLN A 150 -1.06 -13.11 -26.75
CA GLN A 150 0.07 -13.99 -26.41
C GLN A 150 -0.19 -14.84 -25.14
N LEU A 151 -0.98 -14.31 -24.19
CA LEU A 151 -1.21 -14.90 -22.87
C LEU A 151 -2.64 -15.48 -22.71
N GLU A 152 -3.46 -15.50 -23.77
CA GLU A 152 -4.89 -15.91 -23.73
C GLU A 152 -5.72 -15.14 -22.67
N LEU A 153 -5.34 -13.91 -22.38
CA LEU A 153 -6.04 -13.04 -21.44
C LEU A 153 -7.11 -12.20 -22.14
N THR A 154 -8.13 -11.80 -21.41
CA THR A 154 -9.14 -10.88 -21.93
C THR A 154 -8.60 -9.46 -22.05
N VAL A 155 -8.81 -8.82 -23.22
CA VAL A 155 -8.48 -7.40 -23.42
C VAL A 155 -9.24 -6.55 -22.41
N LYS A 156 -8.51 -5.74 -21.63
CA LYS A 156 -9.11 -4.80 -20.67
C LYS A 156 -9.26 -3.43 -21.31
N ASP A 157 -10.47 -2.89 -21.26
CA ASP A 157 -10.73 -1.51 -21.63
C ASP A 157 -10.07 -0.54 -20.63
N PRO A 158 -9.54 0.59 -21.10
CA PRO A 158 -8.86 1.56 -20.22
C PRO A 158 -9.78 2.27 -19.22
N HIS A 159 -11.09 2.08 -19.32
CA HIS A 159 -12.12 2.69 -18.46
C HIS A 159 -11.91 4.18 -18.18
N LEU A 160 -11.50 4.94 -19.21
CA LEU A 160 -11.15 6.35 -19.09
C LEU A 160 -12.29 7.22 -18.55
N LEU A 161 -13.54 6.95 -18.97
CA LEU A 161 -14.70 7.69 -18.47
C LEU A 161 -14.91 7.46 -16.97
N LEU A 162 -14.71 6.25 -16.49
CA LEU A 162 -14.84 5.91 -15.09
C LEU A 162 -13.69 6.52 -14.29
N ALA A 163 -12.47 6.47 -14.80
CA ALA A 163 -11.30 7.06 -14.16
C ALA A 163 -11.45 8.60 -14.06
N SER A 164 -11.83 9.27 -15.14
CA SER A 164 -12.05 10.71 -15.14
C SER A 164 -13.21 11.12 -14.22
N GLY A 165 -14.30 10.34 -14.21
CA GLY A 165 -15.42 10.55 -13.29
C GLY A 165 -15.02 10.47 -11.83
N LEU A 166 -14.20 9.47 -11.46
CA LEU A 166 -13.68 9.33 -10.10
C LEU A 166 -12.74 10.48 -9.70
N VAL A 167 -11.91 10.97 -10.62
CA VAL A 167 -11.05 12.14 -10.38
C VAL A 167 -11.90 13.39 -10.09
N ILE A 168 -12.90 13.66 -10.93
CA ILE A 168 -13.81 14.81 -10.75
C ILE A 168 -14.58 14.67 -9.43
N LEU A 169 -15.05 13.48 -9.10
CA LEU A 169 -15.77 13.21 -7.86
C LEU A 169 -14.86 13.41 -6.63
N GLY A 170 -13.63 12.95 -6.69
CA GLY A 170 -12.63 13.16 -5.62
C GLY A 170 -12.32 14.64 -5.40
N PHE A 171 -12.10 15.40 -6.48
CA PHE A 171 -11.89 16.83 -6.41
C PHE A 171 -13.12 17.57 -5.87
N GLY A 172 -14.31 17.21 -6.33
CA GLY A 172 -15.56 17.79 -5.86
C GLY A 172 -15.80 17.54 -4.38
N LEU A 173 -15.47 16.34 -3.90
CA LEU A 173 -15.60 15.97 -2.48
C LEU A 173 -14.63 16.78 -1.61
N ILE A 174 -13.37 16.91 -2.01
CA ILE A 174 -12.39 17.73 -1.28
C ILE A 174 -12.85 19.19 -1.24
N TRP A 175 -13.27 19.75 -2.38
CA TRP A 175 -13.74 21.13 -2.47
C TRP A 175 -14.99 21.40 -1.59
N THR A 176 -15.93 20.45 -1.54
CA THR A 176 -17.11 20.57 -0.67
C THR A 176 -16.74 20.48 0.81
N LEU A 177 -15.82 19.58 1.19
CA LEU A 177 -15.33 19.48 2.56
C LEU A 177 -14.60 20.75 3.00
N GLU A 178 -13.80 21.36 2.11
CA GLU A 178 -13.13 22.63 2.38
C GLU A 178 -14.11 23.76 2.62
N LYS A 179 -15.18 23.85 1.80
CA LYS A 179 -16.22 24.87 1.97
C LYS A 179 -17.15 24.65 3.18
N CYS A 180 -17.34 23.39 3.59
CA CYS A 180 -18.17 23.05 4.74
C CYS A 180 -17.37 22.97 6.05
N GLY A 181 -16.03 23.00 5.98
CA GLY A 181 -15.17 23.07 7.15
C GLY A 181 -15.36 24.41 7.89
N PRO A 182 -15.27 24.42 9.24
CA PRO A 182 -15.28 25.68 9.99
C PRO A 182 -14.10 26.53 9.51
N GLU A 183 -14.39 27.81 9.18
CA GLU A 183 -13.32 28.78 8.89
C GLU A 183 -12.34 28.76 10.07
N GLN A 184 -11.12 28.28 9.82
CA GLN A 184 -10.06 28.49 10.78
C GLN A 184 -9.81 30.00 10.78
N GLU A 185 -10.31 30.68 11.81
CA GLU A 185 -9.94 32.05 12.10
C GLU A 185 -8.43 32.15 12.01
N ALA A 186 -7.95 32.88 11.04
CA ALA A 186 -6.60 33.34 10.93
C ALA A 186 -6.37 34.32 12.11
N SER A 187 -6.16 33.79 13.30
CA SER A 187 -5.68 34.55 14.45
C SER A 187 -4.21 34.79 14.26
N ALA A 188 -3.90 36.06 14.04
CA ALA A 188 -2.62 36.72 13.95
C ALA A 188 -1.58 36.22 14.98
#